data_3f35ee18450f29310cf4717c4b4674c1
#
_entry.id   3f35ee18450f29310cf4717c4b4674c1
#
_cell.length_a   1.000
_cell.length_b   1.000
_cell.length_c   1.000
_cell.angle_alpha   90.00
_cell.angle_beta   90.00
_cell.angle_gamma   90.00
#
_symmetry.space_group_name_H-M   'P 1'
#
loop_
_entity.id
_entity.type
_entity.pdbx_description
1 polymer ?
#
loop_
_entity_poly.entity_id
_entity_poly.type
_entity_poly.pdbx_seq_one_letter_code
_entity_poly.pdbx_strand_id
1 'polypeptide(L)'
;MIRVEIIANHSVEENILESLAKENVGKHYTKYSNILGVGASGPRMGDAIWPEENFVLTIWCEEGDIPAIERAVARVKEKFPGEGIKMFR
;
A
#
# COMPACT_ATOMS: atom_id res chain seq x y z
N MET A 1 7.84 11.40 15.22
CA MET A 1 7.85 10.69 13.92
C MET A 1 7.07 9.40 14.02
N ILE A 2 6.24 9.14 13.04
CA ILE A 2 5.36 7.98 13.02
C ILE A 2 5.68 7.12 11.82
N ARG A 3 5.62 5.81 12.00
CA ARG A 3 5.77 4.85 10.92
C ARG A 3 4.40 4.38 10.47
N VAL A 4 4.13 4.50 9.18
CA VAL A 4 2.92 3.96 8.56
C VAL A 4 3.33 2.91 7.55
N GLU A 5 2.66 1.76 7.56
CA GLU A 5 2.91 0.71 6.59
C GLU A 5 1.69 0.52 5.70
N ILE A 6 1.95 0.45 4.40
CA ILE A 6 0.92 0.12 3.41
C ILE A 6 1.36 -1.17 2.76
N ILE A 7 0.48 -2.17 2.79
CA ILE A 7 0.73 -3.47 2.18
C ILE A 7 -0.34 -3.67 1.12
N ALA A 8 0.08 -3.93 -0.11
CA ALA A 8 -0.84 -4.06 -1.22
C ALA A 8 -0.26 -4.92 -2.33
N ASN A 9 -1.14 -5.35 -3.23
CA ASN A 9 -0.73 -6.07 -4.42
C ASN A 9 0.08 -5.16 -5.34
N HIS A 10 1.08 -5.72 -5.99
CA HIS A 10 1.94 -4.99 -6.92
C HIS A 10 1.16 -4.24 -8.00
N SER A 11 0.01 -4.76 -8.41
CA SER A 11 -0.81 -4.15 -9.47
C SER A 11 -1.25 -2.72 -9.17
N VAL A 12 -1.34 -2.33 -7.90
CA VAL A 12 -1.77 -0.97 -7.51
C VAL A 12 -0.62 -0.12 -6.96
N GLU A 13 0.61 -0.58 -7.09
CA GLU A 13 1.76 0.13 -6.56
C GLU A 13 1.87 1.56 -7.09
N GLU A 14 1.83 1.73 -8.41
CA GLU A 14 1.93 3.06 -9.02
C GLU A 14 0.75 3.94 -8.63
N ASN A 15 -0.44 3.35 -8.51
CA ASN A 15 -1.63 4.09 -8.12
C ASN A 15 -1.51 4.66 -6.72
N ILE A 16 -0.94 3.87 -5.80
CA ILE A 16 -0.73 4.32 -4.42
C ILE A 16 0.31 5.44 -4.38
N LEU A 17 1.43 5.27 -5.08
CA LEU A 17 2.47 6.29 -5.12
C LEU A 17 1.97 7.60 -5.73
N GLU A 18 1.21 7.52 -6.81
CA GLU A 18 0.60 8.71 -7.42
C GLU A 18 -0.40 9.40 -6.50
N SER A 19 -1.22 8.60 -5.81
CA SER A 19 -2.22 9.14 -4.90
C SER A 19 -1.57 9.86 -3.72
N LEU A 20 -0.51 9.29 -3.15
CA LEU A 20 0.28 9.93 -2.09
C LEU A 20 0.89 11.24 -2.58
N ALA A 21 1.42 11.24 -3.79
CA ALA A 21 2.00 12.46 -4.38
C ALA A 21 0.97 13.57 -4.55
N LYS A 22 -0.26 13.22 -4.92
CA LYS A 22 -1.35 14.20 -5.03
C LYS A 22 -1.67 14.86 -3.70
N GLU A 23 -1.53 14.13 -2.60
CA GLU A 23 -1.75 14.66 -1.27
C GLU A 23 -0.50 15.33 -0.69
N ASN A 24 0.59 15.32 -1.44
CA ASN A 24 1.87 15.88 -1.01
C ASN A 24 2.39 15.24 0.29
N VAL A 25 2.21 13.94 0.43
CA VAL A 25 2.66 13.14 1.58
C VAL A 25 3.39 11.90 1.12
N GLY A 26 3.97 11.17 2.07
CA GLY A 26 4.65 9.92 1.78
C GLY A 26 5.95 10.10 1.02
N LYS A 27 6.67 11.18 1.30
CA LYS A 27 7.92 11.51 0.60
C LYS A 27 9.13 10.73 1.10
N HIS A 28 9.07 10.28 2.34
CA HIS A 28 10.16 9.51 2.94
C HIS A 28 9.67 8.10 3.20
N TYR A 29 10.12 7.17 2.38
CA TYR A 29 9.64 5.80 2.49
C TYR A 29 10.72 4.78 2.12
N THR A 30 10.51 3.56 2.58
CA THR A 30 11.28 2.39 2.16
C THR A 30 10.29 1.41 1.56
N LYS A 31 10.63 0.84 0.42
CA LYS A 31 9.76 -0.10 -0.26
C LYS A 31 10.40 -1.49 -0.31
N TYR A 32 9.59 -2.50 0.03
CA TYR A 32 9.95 -3.90 -0.15
C TYR A 32 9.00 -4.49 -1.19
N SER A 33 9.56 -5.08 -2.23
CA SER A 33 8.80 -5.69 -3.31
C SER A 33 8.80 -7.21 -3.20
N ASN A 34 7.90 -7.85 -3.93
CA ASN A 34 7.83 -9.32 -4.05
C ASN A 34 7.63 -10.01 -2.71
N ILE A 35 6.69 -9.48 -1.91
CA ILE A 35 6.35 -10.01 -0.59
C ILE A 35 5.17 -10.96 -0.74
N LEU A 36 5.26 -12.13 -0.14
CA LEU A 36 4.17 -13.08 -0.11
C LEU A 36 3.34 -12.88 1.15
N GLY A 37 2.03 -13.15 1.06
CA GLY A 37 1.18 -12.96 2.21
C GLY A 37 -0.09 -13.80 2.16
N VAL A 38 -0.75 -13.89 3.31
CA VAL A 38 -2.06 -14.54 3.45
C VAL A 38 -3.00 -13.52 4.08
N GLY A 39 -4.09 -13.26 3.40
CA GLY A 39 -5.09 -12.31 3.89
C GLY A 39 -6.49 -12.88 3.80
N ALA A 40 -7.48 -12.00 3.91
CA ALA A 40 -8.89 -12.40 3.88
C ALA A 40 -9.30 -13.05 2.56
N SER A 41 -8.61 -12.73 1.47
CA SER A 41 -8.87 -13.30 0.15
C SER A 41 -8.11 -14.60 -0.12
N GLY A 42 -7.44 -15.16 0.91
CA GLY A 42 -6.68 -16.40 0.81
C GLY A 42 -5.19 -16.14 0.60
N PRO A 43 -4.42 -17.23 0.47
CA PRO A 43 -2.97 -17.12 0.28
C PRO A 43 -2.58 -16.42 -1.00
N ARG A 44 -1.56 -15.57 -0.91
CA ARG A 44 -0.95 -14.87 -2.04
C ARG A 44 0.52 -15.27 -2.07
N MET A 45 0.79 -16.48 -2.54
CA MET A 45 2.08 -17.13 -2.39
C MET A 45 2.98 -17.04 -3.63
N GLY A 46 2.61 -16.18 -4.59
CA GLY A 46 3.40 -16.06 -5.81
C GLY A 46 3.32 -17.32 -6.66
N ASP A 47 2.14 -17.91 -6.74
CA ASP A 47 1.89 -19.13 -7.49
C ASP A 47 2.38 -19.01 -8.93
N ALA A 48 2.96 -20.10 -9.47
CA ALA A 48 3.50 -20.12 -10.81
C ALA A 48 2.46 -19.82 -11.89
N ILE A 49 1.20 -20.15 -11.63
CA ILE A 49 0.11 -19.92 -12.58
C ILE A 49 -0.43 -18.49 -12.43
N TRP A 50 -0.55 -18.03 -11.20
CA TRP A 50 -1.07 -16.69 -10.90
C TRP A 50 -0.18 -16.02 -9.87
N PRO A 51 1.03 -15.60 -10.27
CA PRO A 51 1.96 -14.99 -9.32
C PRO A 51 1.43 -13.63 -8.86
N GLU A 52 0.84 -13.62 -7.69
CA GLU A 52 0.40 -12.38 -7.07
C GLU A 52 1.40 -11.99 -6.01
N GLU A 53 2.12 -10.94 -6.27
CA GLU A 53 3.14 -10.41 -5.38
C GLU A 53 2.68 -9.11 -4.76
N ASN A 54 2.98 -8.97 -3.48
CA ASN A 54 2.67 -7.76 -2.73
C ASN A 54 3.91 -6.91 -2.56
N PHE A 55 3.70 -5.67 -2.17
CA PHE A 55 4.77 -4.79 -1.73
C PHE A 55 4.41 -4.21 -0.38
N VAL A 56 5.44 -3.77 0.35
CA VAL A 56 5.29 -3.04 1.61
C VAL A 56 5.93 -1.69 1.42
N LEU A 57 5.18 -0.65 1.73
CA LEU A 57 5.68 0.71 1.74
C LEU A 57 5.70 1.19 3.18
N THR A 58 6.89 1.41 3.71
CA THR A 58 7.06 1.94 5.06
C THR A 58 7.31 3.44 4.95
N ILE A 59 6.38 4.23 5.45
CA ILE A 59 6.43 5.69 5.36
C ILE A 59 6.77 6.27 6.73
N TRP A 60 7.70 7.21 6.76
CA TRP A 60 8.05 7.97 7.95
C TRP A 60 7.44 9.35 7.84
N CYS A 61 6.59 9.72 8.78
CA CYS A 61 5.80 10.96 8.68
C CYS A 61 5.49 11.54 10.06
N GLU A 62 4.79 12.66 10.06
CA GLU A 62 4.30 13.29 11.28
C GLU A 62 2.82 13.01 11.46
N GLU A 63 2.31 13.20 12.68
CA GLU A 63 0.90 12.95 12.99
C GLU A 63 -0.04 13.69 12.04
N GLY A 64 0.30 14.92 11.69
CA GLY A 64 -0.52 15.74 10.80
C GLY A 64 -0.65 15.21 9.37
N ASP A 65 0.25 14.31 8.96
CA ASP A 65 0.22 13.72 7.61
C ASP A 65 -0.73 12.54 7.51
N ILE A 66 -1.12 11.96 8.64
CA ILE A 66 -1.93 10.74 8.66
C ILE A 66 -3.25 10.87 7.90
N PRO A 67 -4.06 11.94 8.11
CA PRO A 67 -5.31 12.06 7.37
C PRO A 67 -5.13 12.09 5.86
N ALA A 68 -4.07 12.73 5.37
CA ALA A 68 -3.79 12.79 3.93
C ALA A 68 -3.38 11.42 3.39
N ILE A 69 -2.60 10.67 4.15
CA ILE A 69 -2.21 9.32 3.77
C ILE A 69 -3.45 8.42 3.72
N GLU A 70 -4.33 8.54 4.71
CA GLU A 70 -5.59 7.78 4.72
C GLU A 70 -6.46 8.10 3.52
N ARG A 71 -6.58 9.38 3.15
CA ARG A 71 -7.33 9.79 1.96
C ARG A 71 -6.73 9.21 0.69
N ALA A 72 -5.41 9.24 0.58
CA ALA A 72 -4.72 8.71 -0.59
C ALA A 72 -4.99 7.22 -0.76
N VAL A 73 -4.90 6.45 0.32
CA VAL A 73 -5.16 5.02 0.32
C VAL A 73 -6.64 4.73 0.01
N ALA A 74 -7.54 5.47 0.65
CA ALA A 74 -8.99 5.29 0.43
C ALA A 74 -9.38 5.50 -1.04
N ARG A 75 -8.76 6.49 -1.69
CA ARG A 75 -9.01 6.79 -3.10
C ARG A 75 -8.65 5.60 -4.00
N VAL A 76 -7.53 4.95 -3.71
CA VAL A 76 -7.10 3.79 -4.48
C VAL A 76 -8.00 2.59 -4.20
N LYS A 77 -8.37 2.37 -2.94
CA LYS A 77 -9.31 1.29 -2.57
C LYS A 77 -10.64 1.42 -3.29
N GLU A 78 -11.14 2.63 -3.39
CA GLU A 78 -12.41 2.91 -4.07
C GLU A 78 -12.33 2.57 -5.55
N LYS A 79 -11.21 2.91 -6.18
CA LYS A 79 -11.00 2.67 -7.60
C LYS A 79 -10.73 1.20 -7.92
N PHE A 80 -10.09 0.49 -7.01
CA PHE A 80 -9.72 -0.92 -7.20
C PHE A 80 -10.23 -1.78 -6.04
N PRO A 81 -11.55 -1.93 -5.90
CA PRO A 81 -12.12 -2.62 -4.72
C PRO A 81 -11.78 -4.10 -4.63
N GLY A 82 -11.34 -4.71 -5.72
CA GLY A 82 -10.93 -6.11 -5.72
C GLY A 82 -9.52 -6.35 -5.21
N GLU A 83 -8.74 -5.28 -5.03
CA GLU A 83 -7.36 -5.41 -4.58
C GLU A 83 -7.25 -5.29 -3.06
N GLY A 84 -6.42 -6.14 -2.46
CA GLY A 84 -6.19 -6.08 -1.02
C GLY A 84 -5.20 -4.98 -0.68
N ILE A 85 -5.67 -3.93 -0.02
CA ILE A 85 -4.81 -2.83 0.42
C ILE A 85 -5.01 -2.68 1.93
N LYS A 86 -3.92 -2.76 2.67
CA LYS A 86 -3.93 -2.62 4.14
C LYS A 86 -3.02 -1.49 4.55
N MET A 87 -3.46 -0.71 5.53
CA MET A 87 -2.67 0.37 6.10
C MET A 87 -2.60 0.19 7.61
N PHE A 88 -1.42 0.32 8.16
CA PHE A 88 -1.15 0.22 9.60
C PHE A 88 -0.32 1.40 10.06
N ARG A 89 -0.50 1.77 11.32
CA ARG A 89 0.36 2.78 11.93
C ARG A 89 1.12 2.19 13.11
#